data_fa97d0f85f0b2f234d604948349bf8be
#
_entry.id   fa97d0f85f0b2f234d604948349bf8be
#
_cell.length_a   1.000
_cell.length_b   1.000
_cell.length_c   1.000
_cell.angle_alpha   90.00
_cell.angle_beta   90.00
_cell.angle_gamma   90.00
#
_symmetry.space_group_name_H-M   'P 1'
#
loop_
_entity.id
_entity.type
_entity.pdbx_description
1 polymer ?
#
loop_
_entity_poly.entity_id
_entity_poly.type
_entity_poly.pdbx_seq_one_letter_code
_entity_poly.pdbx_strand_id
1 'polypeptide(L)'
;DIILSKALKQCLPEGIFPSNVEQYLNWDDNKVMELLKAKSNINEYAKSIVLRQHWSCVYETPTHPGHGGRDIFNIVNNDFKRKFRKDYDTKCLEDESAVKFPHKIIPQRYDLEDPNTIAIIDKETDRVSTIADESLIIRSLTEKIDIRRIYVHPSIRKRAETLVKTIEG
;
A
#
# COMPACT_ATOMS: atom_id res chain seq x y z
N ASP A 1 4.63 2.73 -7.22
CA ASP A 1 3.62 3.83 -7.34
C ASP A 1 3.78 4.94 -6.29
N ILE A 2 4.09 4.65 -5.02
CA ILE A 2 4.20 5.67 -3.96
C ILE A 2 5.25 6.75 -4.29
N ILE A 3 6.40 6.36 -4.84
CA ILE A 3 7.47 7.29 -5.19
C ILE A 3 7.05 8.21 -6.33
N LEU A 4 6.38 7.66 -7.36
CA LEU A 4 5.83 8.46 -8.45
C LEU A 4 4.77 9.43 -7.95
N SER A 5 3.87 8.99 -7.09
CA SER A 5 2.86 9.85 -6.47
C SER A 5 3.49 11.02 -5.69
N LYS A 6 4.54 10.74 -4.91
CA LYS A 6 5.28 11.78 -4.17
C LYS A 6 6.02 12.73 -5.12
N ALA A 7 6.67 12.20 -6.16
CA ALA A 7 7.35 13.02 -7.17
C ALA A 7 6.37 13.95 -7.88
N LEU A 8 5.24 13.43 -8.35
CA LEU A 8 4.21 14.22 -9.03
C LEU A 8 3.63 15.29 -8.12
N LYS A 9 3.28 14.94 -6.87
CA LYS A 9 2.78 15.93 -5.89
C LYS A 9 3.73 17.10 -5.66
N GLN A 10 5.03 16.88 -5.75
CA GLN A 10 6.04 17.92 -5.52
C GLN A 10 6.50 18.63 -6.79
N CYS A 11 6.34 18.01 -7.96
CA CYS A 11 6.82 18.56 -9.22
C CYS A 11 5.73 19.26 -10.05
N LEU A 12 4.47 18.83 -9.93
CA LEU A 12 3.34 19.46 -10.62
C LEU A 12 3.05 20.85 -10.04
N PRO A 13 2.56 21.78 -10.85
CA PRO A 13 1.97 23.03 -10.37
C PRO A 13 0.87 22.72 -9.34
N GLU A 14 0.91 23.35 -8.17
CA GLU A 14 -0.05 23.11 -7.07
C GLU A 14 -0.15 21.63 -6.61
N GLY A 15 0.75 20.75 -7.09
CA GLY A 15 0.77 19.34 -6.74
C GLY A 15 -0.30 18.48 -7.39
N ILE A 16 -1.04 19.00 -8.36
CA ILE A 16 -2.15 18.32 -9.06
C ILE A 16 -2.07 18.52 -10.56
N PHE A 17 -2.67 17.61 -11.33
CA PHE A 17 -2.89 17.80 -12.76
C PHE A 17 -3.98 18.85 -13.01
N PRO A 18 -3.95 19.54 -14.16
CA PRO A 18 -5.00 20.50 -14.52
C PRO A 18 -6.39 19.84 -14.49
N SER A 19 -7.37 20.52 -13.90
CA SER A 19 -8.76 20.07 -13.90
C SER A 19 -9.49 20.32 -15.23
N ASN A 20 -8.97 21.22 -16.06
CA ASN A 20 -9.49 21.47 -17.41
C ASN A 20 -9.10 20.33 -18.34
N VAL A 21 -10.09 19.74 -19.02
CA VAL A 21 -9.91 18.55 -19.86
C VAL A 21 -8.90 18.78 -21.00
N GLU A 22 -8.99 19.92 -21.68
CA GLU A 22 -8.09 20.25 -22.80
C GLU A 22 -6.63 20.38 -22.35
N GLN A 23 -6.43 20.97 -21.17
CA GLN A 23 -5.09 21.06 -20.56
C GLN A 23 -4.61 19.71 -20.07
N TYR A 24 -5.49 18.88 -19.48
CA TYR A 24 -5.17 17.55 -19.00
C TYR A 24 -4.77 16.60 -20.15
N LEU A 25 -5.45 16.65 -21.30
CA LEU A 25 -5.12 15.84 -22.48
C LEU A 25 -3.70 16.11 -23.04
N ASN A 26 -3.10 17.24 -22.68
CA ASN A 26 -1.72 17.54 -23.04
C ASN A 26 -0.69 16.88 -22.11
N TRP A 27 -1.14 16.16 -21.08
CA TRP A 27 -0.26 15.45 -20.11
C TRP A 27 -0.20 13.97 -20.49
N ASP A 28 0.74 13.63 -21.35
CA ASP A 28 1.13 12.26 -21.65
C ASP A 28 2.34 11.81 -20.81
N ASP A 29 2.72 10.55 -20.93
CA ASP A 29 3.87 9.98 -20.21
C ASP A 29 5.18 10.73 -20.55
N ASN A 30 5.34 11.19 -21.78
CA ASN A 30 6.53 11.93 -22.20
C ASN A 30 6.63 13.25 -21.46
N LYS A 31 5.57 14.01 -21.40
CA LYS A 31 5.51 15.31 -20.70
C LYS A 31 5.74 15.13 -19.18
N VAL A 32 5.17 14.09 -18.59
CA VAL A 32 5.44 13.73 -17.21
C VAL A 32 6.93 13.42 -17.01
N MET A 33 7.54 12.62 -17.88
CA MET A 33 8.96 12.30 -17.80
C MET A 33 9.87 13.51 -18.03
N GLU A 34 9.49 14.43 -18.91
CA GLU A 34 10.22 15.71 -19.09
C GLU A 34 10.17 16.55 -17.82
N LEU A 35 9.00 16.68 -17.19
CA LEU A 35 8.86 17.37 -15.91
C LEU A 35 9.74 16.74 -14.83
N LEU A 36 9.71 15.43 -14.69
CA LEU A 36 10.52 14.71 -13.69
C LEU A 36 12.02 14.90 -13.96
N LYS A 37 12.47 14.85 -15.22
CA LYS A 37 13.86 15.13 -15.60
C LYS A 37 14.26 16.54 -15.24
N ALA A 38 13.43 17.54 -15.57
CA ALA A 38 13.72 18.94 -15.25
C ALA A 38 13.83 19.21 -13.75
N LYS A 39 13.05 18.46 -12.94
CA LYS A 39 13.04 18.61 -11.47
C LYS A 39 13.97 17.64 -10.73
N SER A 40 14.63 16.72 -11.41
CA SER A 40 15.46 15.67 -10.80
C SER A 40 16.65 16.18 -9.96
N ASN A 41 17.13 17.37 -10.24
CA ASN A 41 18.24 17.97 -9.48
C ASN A 41 17.83 18.52 -8.10
N ILE A 42 16.54 18.79 -7.91
CA ILE A 42 15.99 19.42 -6.69
C ILE A 42 14.98 18.53 -5.97
N ASN A 43 14.58 17.42 -6.57
CA ASN A 43 13.59 16.50 -6.03
C ASN A 43 14.11 15.06 -6.05
N GLU A 44 14.37 14.50 -4.87
CA GLU A 44 14.94 13.14 -4.73
C GLU A 44 14.00 12.04 -5.25
N TYR A 45 12.69 12.21 -5.19
CA TYR A 45 11.75 11.23 -5.76
C TYR A 45 11.79 11.25 -7.29
N ALA A 46 11.80 12.45 -7.91
CA ALA A 46 11.95 12.60 -9.34
C ALA A 46 13.29 12.02 -9.81
N LYS A 47 14.38 12.33 -9.09
CA LYS A 47 15.71 11.78 -9.34
C LYS A 47 15.73 10.26 -9.27
N SER A 48 15.10 9.68 -8.27
CA SER A 48 15.01 8.21 -8.11
C SER A 48 14.34 7.55 -9.31
N ILE A 49 13.27 8.17 -9.86
CA ILE A 49 12.58 7.67 -11.05
C ILE A 49 13.46 7.80 -12.29
N VAL A 50 14.01 8.99 -12.54
CA VAL A 50 14.80 9.29 -13.74
C VAL A 50 16.07 8.44 -13.80
N LEU A 51 16.75 8.25 -12.66
CA LEU A 51 17.96 7.45 -12.56
C LEU A 51 17.71 5.97 -12.28
N ARG A 52 16.44 5.54 -12.20
CA ARG A 52 16.03 4.16 -11.84
C ARG A 52 16.63 3.68 -10.51
N GLN A 53 16.79 4.58 -9.56
CA GLN A 53 17.27 4.29 -8.21
C GLN A 53 16.07 3.93 -7.33
N HIS A 54 15.62 2.66 -7.42
CA HIS A 54 14.43 2.19 -6.73
C HIS A 54 14.65 2.14 -5.21
N TRP A 55 13.69 2.67 -4.49
CA TRP A 55 13.62 2.50 -3.05
C TRP A 55 13.28 1.03 -2.73
N SER A 56 13.86 0.52 -1.67
CA SER A 56 13.69 -0.88 -1.28
C SER A 56 12.67 -1.01 -0.16
N CYS A 57 11.72 -1.93 -0.31
CA CYS A 57 10.91 -2.37 0.81
C CYS A 57 11.82 -3.16 1.77
N VAL A 58 11.93 -2.70 3.00
CA VAL A 58 12.77 -3.34 4.03
C VAL A 58 11.94 -3.98 5.13
N TYR A 59 10.68 -3.60 5.24
CA TYR A 59 9.73 -4.20 6.17
C TYR A 59 8.35 -4.26 5.54
N GLU A 60 7.67 -5.39 5.70
CA GLU A 60 6.30 -5.62 5.26
C GLU A 60 5.56 -6.45 6.31
N THR A 61 4.37 -6.03 6.71
CA THR A 61 3.52 -6.85 7.56
C THR A 61 2.93 -8.03 6.80
N PRO A 62 2.59 -9.14 7.47
CA PRO A 62 1.80 -10.21 6.85
C PRO A 62 0.51 -9.67 6.23
N THR A 63 0.00 -10.33 5.20
CA THR A 63 -1.21 -9.94 4.45
C THR A 63 -2.44 -9.83 5.36
N HIS A 64 -2.52 -10.71 6.36
CA HIS A 64 -3.59 -10.75 7.37
C HIS A 64 -2.94 -10.65 8.77
N PRO A 65 -2.55 -9.44 9.19
CA PRO A 65 -1.74 -9.27 10.41
C PRO A 65 -2.53 -9.51 11.71
N GLY A 66 -3.82 -9.82 11.65
CA GLY A 66 -4.67 -9.94 12.82
C GLY A 66 -4.80 -8.63 13.61
N HIS A 67 -5.35 -8.70 14.83
CA HIS A 67 -5.56 -7.50 15.66
C HIS A 67 -4.24 -6.86 16.13
N GLY A 68 -3.13 -7.60 16.21
CA GLY A 68 -1.82 -7.10 16.66
C GLY A 68 -0.92 -6.53 15.55
N GLY A 69 -1.27 -6.70 14.28
CA GLY A 69 -0.36 -6.32 13.18
C GLY A 69 -0.08 -4.83 13.07
N ARG A 70 -1.05 -3.99 13.42
CA ARG A 70 -0.86 -2.54 13.50
C ARG A 70 0.13 -2.15 14.58
N ASP A 71 0.05 -2.79 15.73
CA ASP A 71 0.89 -2.47 16.89
C ASP A 71 2.34 -2.84 16.59
N ILE A 72 2.56 -4.00 15.96
CA ILE A 72 3.90 -4.44 15.52
C ILE A 72 4.47 -3.46 14.49
N PHE A 73 3.69 -3.06 13.48
CA PHE A 73 4.14 -2.06 12.52
C PHE A 73 4.52 -0.74 13.19
N ASN A 74 3.69 -0.25 14.12
CA ASN A 74 3.95 0.99 14.83
C ASN A 74 5.23 0.91 15.67
N ILE A 75 5.51 -0.23 16.30
CA ILE A 75 6.77 -0.46 17.05
C ILE A 75 7.96 -0.36 16.09
N VAL A 76 7.93 -1.12 15.00
CA VAL A 76 9.00 -1.10 13.98
C VAL A 76 9.20 0.32 13.44
N ASN A 77 8.11 0.99 13.08
CA ASN A 77 8.16 2.33 12.52
C ASN A 77 8.73 3.37 13.51
N ASN A 78 8.39 3.26 14.80
CA ASN A 78 8.97 4.11 15.84
C ASN A 78 10.48 3.87 16.00
N ASP A 79 10.94 2.62 15.86
CA ASP A 79 12.36 2.31 15.87
C ASP A 79 13.09 2.91 14.66
N PHE A 80 12.45 2.91 13.48
CA PHE A 80 12.96 3.61 12.31
C PHE A 80 13.06 5.12 12.55
N LYS A 81 12.02 5.76 13.09
CA LYS A 81 12.01 7.19 13.44
C LYS A 81 13.13 7.53 14.41
N ARG A 82 13.32 6.70 15.45
CA ARG A 82 14.39 6.87 16.44
C ARG A 82 15.78 6.70 15.84
N LYS A 83 15.98 5.69 14.97
CA LYS A 83 17.26 5.36 14.37
C LYS A 83 17.70 6.36 13.31
N PHE A 84 16.78 6.76 12.45
CA PHE A 84 17.09 7.60 11.28
C PHE A 84 16.85 9.09 11.51
N ARG A 85 16.07 9.48 12.53
CA ARG A 85 15.84 10.88 12.92
C ARG A 85 15.59 11.80 11.71
N LYS A 86 16.52 12.73 11.42
CA LYS A 86 16.44 13.67 10.30
C LYS A 86 16.38 13.00 8.92
N ASP A 87 16.97 11.83 8.77
CA ASP A 87 16.92 11.06 7.51
C ASP A 87 15.56 10.38 7.31
N TYR A 88 14.75 10.22 8.38
CA TYR A 88 13.47 9.53 8.29
C TYR A 88 12.52 10.20 7.30
N ASP A 89 12.27 11.49 7.43
CA ASP A 89 11.31 12.24 6.60
C ASP A 89 11.71 12.32 5.13
N THR A 90 13.01 12.21 4.84
CA THR A 90 13.55 12.34 3.49
C THR A 90 13.93 11.01 2.83
N LYS A 91 14.18 9.96 3.63
CA LYS A 91 14.73 8.68 3.13
C LYS A 91 13.91 7.44 3.55
N CYS A 92 12.84 7.61 4.31
CA CYS A 92 11.89 6.55 4.62
C CYS A 92 10.50 6.91 4.11
N LEU A 93 9.74 5.93 3.65
CA LEU A 93 8.36 6.08 3.22
C LEU A 93 7.52 4.97 3.83
N GLU A 94 6.43 5.37 4.47
CA GLU A 94 5.39 4.45 4.89
C GLU A 94 4.38 4.27 3.75
N ASP A 95 3.97 3.03 3.53
CA ASP A 95 2.90 2.68 2.60
C ASP A 95 1.88 1.81 3.33
N GLU A 96 0.62 2.14 3.16
CA GLU A 96 -0.50 1.38 3.68
C GLU A 96 -1.40 0.98 2.51
N SER A 97 -1.47 -0.32 2.24
CA SER A 97 -2.41 -0.88 1.28
C SER A 97 -3.53 -1.56 2.04
N ALA A 98 -4.58 -0.80 2.36
CA ALA A 98 -5.77 -1.30 3.01
C ALA A 98 -6.89 -1.43 1.98
N VAL A 99 -7.16 -2.64 1.54
CA VAL A 99 -8.35 -2.93 0.72
C VAL A 99 -9.43 -3.46 1.64
N LYS A 100 -10.52 -2.71 1.74
CA LYS A 100 -11.63 -3.12 2.62
C LYS A 100 -12.29 -4.42 2.16
N PHE A 101 -12.33 -4.67 0.84
CA PHE A 101 -12.82 -5.92 0.23
C PHE A 101 -12.31 -6.00 -1.19
N PRO A 102 -11.55 -7.04 -1.56
CA PRO A 102 -11.17 -7.25 -2.95
C PRO A 102 -12.37 -7.56 -3.86
N HIS A 103 -13.46 -8.03 -3.28
CA HIS A 103 -14.69 -8.36 -4.02
C HIS A 103 -15.92 -7.81 -3.32
N LYS A 104 -16.64 -6.91 -3.99
CA LYS A 104 -17.93 -6.37 -3.54
C LYS A 104 -19.05 -7.43 -3.49
N ILE A 105 -18.77 -8.63 -3.95
CA ILE A 105 -19.74 -9.69 -4.23
C ILE A 105 -20.04 -10.56 -2.98
N ILE A 106 -19.22 -10.45 -1.93
CA ILE A 106 -19.38 -11.27 -0.73
C ILE A 106 -19.77 -10.38 0.44
N PRO A 107 -21.02 -10.47 0.94
CA PRO A 107 -21.45 -9.68 2.08
C PRO A 107 -20.66 -10.04 3.33
N GLN A 108 -20.31 -9.04 4.13
CA GLN A 108 -19.53 -9.20 5.36
C GLN A 108 -20.30 -9.85 6.51
N ARG A 109 -21.59 -9.87 6.43
CA ARG A 109 -22.49 -10.46 7.42
C ARG A 109 -23.43 -11.42 6.74
N TYR A 110 -23.70 -12.50 7.43
CA TYR A 110 -24.81 -13.37 7.21
C TYR A 110 -26.12 -12.60 7.20
N ASP A 111 -26.50 -12.13 6.07
CA ASP A 111 -27.83 -11.65 5.85
C ASP A 111 -28.42 -12.46 4.70
N LEU A 112 -29.21 -13.46 5.03
CA LEU A 112 -29.93 -14.25 4.03
C LEU A 112 -30.92 -13.37 3.25
N GLU A 113 -31.20 -12.15 3.73
CA GLU A 113 -32.05 -11.17 3.06
C GLU A 113 -31.24 -10.29 2.10
N ASP A 114 -29.87 -10.30 2.18
CA ASP A 114 -29.03 -9.59 1.21
C ASP A 114 -29.09 -10.31 -0.15
N PRO A 115 -29.56 -9.64 -1.22
CA PRO A 115 -29.67 -10.24 -2.56
C PRO A 115 -28.34 -10.70 -3.16
N ASN A 116 -27.21 -10.29 -2.58
CA ASN A 116 -25.87 -10.71 -2.99
C ASN A 116 -25.37 -11.93 -2.22
N THR A 117 -26.12 -12.42 -1.24
CA THR A 117 -25.74 -13.61 -0.46
C THR A 117 -26.04 -14.88 -1.24
N ILE A 118 -25.04 -15.71 -1.45
CA ILE A 118 -25.22 -17.05 -2.03
C ILE A 118 -25.51 -18.01 -0.89
N ALA A 119 -26.78 -18.43 -0.79
CA ALA A 119 -27.22 -19.43 0.17
C ALA A 119 -26.89 -20.84 -0.34
N ILE A 120 -26.37 -21.68 0.54
CA ILE A 120 -26.14 -23.11 0.31
C ILE A 120 -27.12 -23.88 1.18
N ILE A 121 -27.85 -24.81 0.56
CA ILE A 121 -28.80 -25.71 1.25
C ILE A 121 -28.18 -27.09 1.28
N ASP A 122 -27.90 -27.58 2.48
CA ASP A 122 -27.53 -28.98 2.69
C ASP A 122 -28.81 -29.83 2.59
N LYS A 123 -28.86 -30.69 1.57
CA LYS A 123 -30.02 -31.53 1.28
C LYS A 123 -30.29 -32.65 2.31
N GLU A 124 -29.28 -32.99 3.12
CA GLU A 124 -29.42 -34.07 4.12
C GLU A 124 -29.96 -33.51 5.43
N THR A 125 -29.60 -32.26 5.76
CA THR A 125 -29.96 -31.66 7.06
C THR A 125 -30.91 -30.47 6.95
N ASP A 126 -31.32 -30.08 5.76
CA ASP A 126 -32.08 -28.85 5.44
C ASP A 126 -31.46 -27.57 6.05
N ARG A 127 -30.19 -27.65 6.40
CA ARG A 127 -29.46 -26.51 6.94
C ARG A 127 -29.14 -25.53 5.82
N VAL A 128 -29.44 -24.25 6.07
CA VAL A 128 -29.05 -23.14 5.21
C VAL A 128 -27.80 -22.50 5.78
N SER A 129 -26.77 -22.40 4.96
CA SER A 129 -25.51 -21.74 5.28
C SER A 129 -25.13 -20.78 4.14
N THR A 130 -24.08 -19.99 4.29
CA THR A 130 -23.58 -19.18 3.18
C THR A 130 -22.35 -19.84 2.56
N ILE A 131 -22.04 -19.45 1.32
CA ILE A 131 -20.83 -19.92 0.64
C ILE A 131 -19.56 -19.57 1.42
N ALA A 132 -19.56 -18.47 2.17
CA ALA A 132 -18.43 -18.07 3.00
C ALA A 132 -18.20 -18.99 4.21
N ASP A 133 -19.25 -19.70 4.70
CA ASP A 133 -19.09 -20.67 5.78
C ASP A 133 -18.57 -21.99 5.30
N GLU A 134 -19.02 -22.40 4.15
CA GLU A 134 -18.71 -23.70 3.59
C GLU A 134 -17.35 -23.71 2.89
N SER A 135 -16.83 -22.54 2.48
CA SER A 135 -15.56 -22.43 1.76
C SER A 135 -14.53 -21.59 2.50
N LEU A 136 -13.43 -22.24 2.95
CA LEU A 136 -12.26 -21.55 3.52
C LEU A 136 -11.63 -20.55 2.54
N ILE A 137 -11.64 -20.86 1.25
CA ILE A 137 -11.13 -19.98 0.20
C ILE A 137 -11.97 -18.71 0.14
N ILE A 138 -13.30 -18.86 0.09
CA ILE A 138 -14.21 -17.71 0.07
C ILE A 138 -14.07 -16.89 1.35
N ARG A 139 -13.99 -17.55 2.51
CA ARG A 139 -13.77 -16.87 3.79
C ARG A 139 -12.48 -16.05 3.79
N SER A 140 -11.37 -16.61 3.29
CA SER A 140 -10.09 -15.86 3.21
C SER A 140 -10.16 -14.67 2.26
N LEU A 141 -11.00 -14.71 1.22
CA LEU A 141 -11.23 -13.59 0.31
C LEU A 141 -12.07 -12.46 0.95
N THR A 142 -12.81 -12.75 2.03
CA THR A 142 -13.57 -11.73 2.78
C THR A 142 -12.73 -11.03 3.84
N GLU A 143 -11.57 -11.57 4.18
CA GLU A 143 -10.70 -10.97 5.17
C GLU A 143 -10.08 -9.67 4.62
N LYS A 144 -10.06 -8.66 5.47
CA LYS A 144 -9.46 -7.37 5.14
C LYS A 144 -7.97 -7.53 4.90
N ILE A 145 -7.52 -7.16 3.71
CA ILE A 145 -6.09 -7.04 3.41
C ILE A 145 -5.61 -5.70 3.97
N ASP A 146 -4.69 -5.74 4.92
CA ASP A 146 -4.06 -4.56 5.53
C ASP A 146 -2.55 -4.78 5.55
N ILE A 147 -1.91 -4.46 4.44
CA ILE A 147 -0.46 -4.60 4.30
C ILE A 147 0.17 -3.23 4.51
N ARG A 148 1.13 -3.17 5.41
CA ARG A 148 1.92 -1.97 5.69
C ARG A 148 3.38 -2.22 5.38
N ARG A 149 4.00 -1.24 4.73
CA ARG A 149 5.37 -1.34 4.25
C ARG A 149 6.19 -0.14 4.65
N ILE A 150 7.48 -0.38 4.86
CA ILE A 150 8.48 0.69 5.00
C ILE A 150 9.46 0.55 3.84
N TYR A 151 9.49 1.59 3.01
CA TYR A 151 10.45 1.73 1.94
C TYR A 151 11.56 2.69 2.36
N VAL A 152 12.79 2.39 1.94
CA VAL A 152 13.94 3.22 2.24
C VAL A 152 14.74 3.57 1.00
N HIS A 153 15.30 4.78 1.01
CA HIS A 153 16.21 5.23 -0.02
C HIS A 153 17.47 4.34 -0.09
N PRO A 154 18.05 4.08 -1.27
CA PRO A 154 19.23 3.22 -1.42
C PRO A 154 20.41 3.57 -0.50
N SER A 155 20.61 4.87 -0.19
CA SER A 155 21.71 5.32 0.67
C SER A 155 21.67 4.81 2.12
N ILE A 156 20.49 4.43 2.61
CA ILE A 156 20.33 3.92 4.00
C ILE A 156 19.89 2.45 4.06
N ARG A 157 19.73 1.79 2.91
CA ARG A 157 19.19 0.44 2.81
C ARG A 157 19.88 -0.56 3.74
N LYS A 158 21.20 -0.69 3.69
CA LYS A 158 21.95 -1.65 4.53
C LYS A 158 21.72 -1.43 6.02
N ARG A 159 21.68 -0.15 6.45
CA ARG A 159 21.43 0.21 7.86
C ARG A 159 20.01 -0.13 8.29
N ALA A 160 19.05 0.02 7.38
CA ALA A 160 17.64 -0.30 7.60
C ALA A 160 17.42 -1.82 7.68
N GLU A 161 18.02 -2.60 6.77
CA GLU A 161 17.97 -4.07 6.80
C GLU A 161 18.57 -4.64 8.10
N THR A 162 19.67 -4.05 8.57
CA THR A 162 20.27 -4.44 9.86
C THR A 162 19.33 -4.15 11.04
N LEU A 163 18.65 -3.00 11.02
CA LEU A 163 17.68 -2.64 12.05
C LEU A 163 16.51 -3.64 12.09
N VAL A 164 15.92 -3.97 10.94
CA VAL A 164 14.81 -4.94 10.86
C VAL A 164 15.23 -6.30 11.43
N LYS A 165 16.39 -6.82 11.04
CA LYS A 165 16.92 -8.08 11.59
C LYS A 165 17.09 -8.06 13.12
N THR A 166 17.42 -6.90 13.69
CA THR A 166 17.57 -6.76 15.15
C THR A 166 16.21 -6.74 15.87
N ILE A 167 15.15 -6.31 15.17
CA ILE A 167 13.79 -6.24 15.74
C ILE A 167 13.09 -7.61 15.66
N GLU A 168 13.37 -8.37 14.60
CA GLU A 168 12.73 -9.66 14.33
C GLU A 168 13.43 -10.85 15.02
N GLY A 169 14.68 -10.70 15.47
CA GLY A 169 15.48 -11.72 16.16
C GLY A 169 15.50 -11.54 17.65
#